data_74199daad04aac3cdb9c371f8501deef
#
_entry.id   74199daad04aac3cdb9c371f8501deef
#
_cell.length_a   1.000
_cell.length_b   1.000
_cell.length_c   1.000
_cell.angle_alpha   90.00
_cell.angle_beta   90.00
_cell.angle_gamma   90.00
#
_symmetry.space_group_name_H-M   'P 1'
#
loop_
_entity.id
_entity.type
_entity.pdbx_description
1 polymer ?
#
loop_
_entity_poly.entity_id
_entity_poly.type
_entity_poly.pdbx_seq_one_letter_code
_entity_poly.pdbx_strand_id
1 'polypeptide(L)'
;MSTLPEFLHKSAIRRLDDFCRNAGQHPANPRRLQYRITGLQVYLFELRKGTSKAAATRELPMALLRFSPELNQWSLHHQNGSHWQLYFNAGPTLELDKLLIAISQDPLRFFWHD
;
A
#
# COMPACT_ATOMS: atom_id res chain seq x y z
N MET A 1 18.85 -11.80 6.77
CA MET A 1 17.55 -11.11 6.67
C MET A 1 16.82 -11.55 5.41
N SER A 2 15.53 -11.77 5.53
CA SER A 2 14.72 -12.18 4.38
C SER A 2 14.34 -10.98 3.54
N THR A 3 14.49 -11.12 2.24
CA THR A 3 14.05 -10.12 1.28
C THR A 3 13.21 -10.81 0.21
N LEU A 4 12.49 -10.02 -0.57
CA LEU A 4 11.71 -10.57 -1.67
C LEU A 4 12.64 -11.21 -2.69
N PRO A 5 12.31 -12.40 -3.22
CA PRO A 5 13.04 -12.94 -4.36
C PRO A 5 13.08 -11.94 -5.51
N GLU A 6 14.16 -11.94 -6.28
CA GLU A 6 14.38 -10.93 -7.31
C GLU A 6 13.21 -10.83 -8.29
N PHE A 7 12.68 -11.97 -8.72
CA PHE A 7 11.55 -11.99 -9.65
C PHE A 7 10.31 -11.33 -9.05
N LEU A 8 10.00 -11.65 -7.79
CA LEU A 8 8.85 -11.06 -7.10
C LEU A 8 9.06 -9.58 -6.83
N HIS A 9 10.30 -9.18 -6.52
CA HIS A 9 10.63 -7.78 -6.29
C HIS A 9 10.36 -6.94 -7.54
N LYS A 10 10.84 -7.39 -8.69
CA LYS A 10 10.64 -6.69 -9.96
C LYS A 10 9.17 -6.62 -10.34
N SER A 11 8.46 -7.72 -10.16
CA SER A 11 7.02 -7.77 -10.44
C SER A 11 6.24 -6.83 -9.53
N ALA A 12 6.59 -6.82 -8.24
CA ALA A 12 5.94 -5.94 -7.26
C ALA A 12 6.15 -4.48 -7.60
N ILE A 13 7.39 -4.10 -7.95
CA ILE A 13 7.69 -2.71 -8.32
C ILE A 13 6.82 -2.27 -9.49
N ARG A 14 6.70 -3.09 -10.53
CA ARG A 14 5.89 -2.75 -11.69
C ARG A 14 4.43 -2.51 -11.31
N ARG A 15 3.87 -3.42 -10.50
CA ARG A 15 2.46 -3.33 -10.09
C ARG A 15 2.22 -2.15 -9.16
N LEU A 16 3.15 -1.90 -8.25
CA LEU A 16 3.05 -0.78 -7.31
C LEU A 16 3.20 0.56 -8.01
N ASP A 17 4.10 0.65 -8.97
CA ASP A 17 4.26 1.88 -9.76
C ASP A 17 2.98 2.19 -10.52
N ASP A 18 2.39 1.19 -11.16
CA ASP A 18 1.13 1.37 -11.89
C ASP A 18 0.00 1.74 -10.93
N PHE A 19 -0.07 1.09 -9.78
CA PHE A 19 -1.08 1.39 -8.78
C PHE A 19 -0.99 2.84 -8.31
N CYS A 20 0.21 3.28 -7.94
CA CYS A 20 0.41 4.64 -7.43
C CYS A 20 0.12 5.69 -8.50
N ARG A 21 0.42 5.38 -9.76
CA ARG A 21 0.14 6.29 -10.86
C ARG A 21 -1.36 6.40 -11.14
N ASN A 22 -2.07 5.28 -11.13
CA ASN A 22 -3.47 5.24 -11.56
C ASN A 22 -4.46 5.53 -10.44
N ALA A 23 -4.22 4.96 -9.26
CA ALA A 23 -5.17 5.08 -8.14
C ALA A 23 -5.21 6.49 -7.56
N GLY A 24 -4.11 7.24 -7.65
CA GLY A 24 -4.03 8.59 -7.13
C GLY A 24 -4.63 9.65 -8.04
N GLN A 25 -5.01 9.29 -9.27
CA GLN A 25 -5.47 10.26 -10.26
C GLN A 25 -6.98 10.49 -10.16
N HIS A 26 -7.38 11.32 -9.21
CA HIS A 26 -8.76 11.78 -9.14
C HIS A 26 -8.79 13.23 -9.62
N PRO A 27 -9.59 13.57 -10.66
CA PRO A 27 -9.56 14.91 -11.25
C PRO A 27 -9.83 16.04 -10.26
N ALA A 28 -10.73 15.82 -9.31
CA ALA A 28 -11.10 16.85 -8.34
C ALA A 28 -10.17 16.89 -7.12
N ASN A 29 -9.43 15.80 -6.85
CA ASN A 29 -8.61 15.70 -5.65
C ASN A 29 -7.46 14.72 -5.89
N PRO A 30 -6.45 15.12 -6.66
CA PRO A 30 -5.32 14.25 -6.95
C PRO A 30 -4.55 13.94 -5.67
N ARG A 31 -4.14 12.70 -5.53
CA ARG A 31 -3.40 12.23 -4.36
C ARG A 31 -2.03 11.71 -4.80
N ARG A 32 -1.02 11.97 -3.99
CA ARG A 32 0.33 11.50 -4.24
C ARG A 32 0.57 10.24 -3.42
N LEU A 33 0.61 9.11 -4.11
CA LEU A 33 0.84 7.82 -3.47
C LEU A 33 2.26 7.38 -3.72
N GLN A 34 2.88 6.82 -2.69
CA GLN A 34 4.22 6.25 -2.78
C GLN A 34 4.27 4.97 -1.98
N TYR A 35 5.33 4.22 -2.18
CA TYR A 35 5.55 2.99 -1.44
C TYR A 35 7.02 2.84 -1.10
N ARG A 36 7.27 2.00 -0.10
CA ARG A 36 8.62 1.68 0.34
C ARG A 36 8.69 0.17 0.58
N ILE A 37 9.67 -0.49 -0.02
CA ILE A 37 9.87 -1.93 0.17
C ILE A 37 10.99 -2.13 1.18
N THR A 38 10.70 -2.88 2.24
CA THR A 38 11.68 -3.19 3.28
C THR A 38 11.55 -4.68 3.62
N GLY A 39 12.58 -5.46 3.29
CA GLY A 39 12.56 -6.90 3.51
C GLY A 39 11.41 -7.55 2.76
N LEU A 40 10.48 -8.17 3.49
CA LEU A 40 9.30 -8.84 2.93
C LEU A 40 8.05 -7.97 2.99
N GLN A 41 8.20 -6.67 3.23
CA GLN A 41 7.07 -5.77 3.44
C GLN A 41 7.06 -4.65 2.43
N VAL A 42 5.84 -4.24 2.06
CA VAL A 42 5.61 -3.06 1.25
C VAL A 42 4.73 -2.12 2.05
N TYR A 43 5.21 -0.92 2.28
CA TYR A 43 4.48 0.12 2.98
C TYR A 43 3.98 1.13 1.96
N LEU A 44 2.65 1.25 1.84
CA LEU A 44 1.99 2.23 0.97
C LEU A 44 1.56 3.42 1.80
N PHE A 45 1.81 4.61 1.29
CA PHE A 45 1.46 5.84 1.99
C PHE A 45 1.11 6.95 1.02
N GLU A 46 0.36 7.94 1.54
CA GLU A 46 0.03 9.15 0.81
C GLU A 46 0.92 10.28 1.31
N LEU A 47 1.47 11.07 0.38
CA LEU A 47 2.18 12.29 0.74
C LEU A 47 1.20 13.45 0.67
N ARG A 48 1.05 14.17 1.77
CA ARG A 48 0.13 15.30 1.84
C ARG A 48 0.88 16.55 2.31
N LYS A 49 0.79 17.61 1.51
CA LYS A 49 1.40 18.88 1.87
C LYS A 49 0.58 19.55 2.97
N GLY A 50 1.27 20.23 3.88
CA GLY A 50 0.59 21.05 4.85
C GLY A 50 -0.10 22.24 4.21
N THR A 51 -1.03 22.85 4.95
CA THR A 51 -1.87 23.95 4.45
C THR A 51 -1.15 25.30 4.41
N SER A 52 0.00 25.41 5.09
CA SER A 52 0.78 26.65 5.09
C SER A 52 2.11 26.44 4.36
N LYS A 53 2.74 27.54 3.90
CA LYS A 53 4.02 27.47 3.22
C LYS A 53 5.12 26.86 4.10
N ALA A 54 4.99 27.00 5.40
CA ALA A 54 5.96 26.49 6.36
C ALA A 54 5.69 25.05 6.77
N ALA A 55 4.53 24.49 6.39
CA ALA A 55 4.14 23.14 6.81
C ALA A 55 4.87 22.10 5.98
N ALA A 56 5.47 21.13 6.65
CA ALA A 56 6.18 20.03 5.99
C ALA A 56 5.19 19.06 5.36
N THR A 57 5.64 18.35 4.32
CA THR A 57 4.91 17.24 3.74
C THR A 57 4.84 16.10 4.77
N ARG A 58 3.67 15.51 4.92
CA ARG A 58 3.47 14.40 5.85
C ARG A 58 3.20 13.11 5.10
N GLU A 59 3.66 12.01 5.68
CA GLU A 59 3.31 10.66 5.21
C GLU A 59 2.08 10.20 5.97
N LEU A 60 1.02 9.84 5.22
CA LEU A 60 -0.18 9.25 5.82
C LEU A 60 -0.21 7.77 5.49
N PRO A 61 -0.11 6.88 6.49
CA PRO A 61 -0.11 5.44 6.23
C PRO A 61 -1.41 4.99 5.57
N MET A 62 -1.29 4.17 4.53
CA MET A 62 -2.46 3.61 3.85
C MET A 62 -2.57 2.12 4.08
N ALA A 63 -1.55 1.36 3.71
CA ALA A 63 -1.61 -0.08 3.74
C ALA A 63 -0.23 -0.68 3.96
N LEU A 64 -0.21 -1.87 4.52
CA LEU A 64 1.00 -2.68 4.63
C LEU A 64 0.74 -4.01 3.97
N LEU A 65 1.62 -4.39 3.06
CA LEU A 65 1.56 -5.68 2.38
C LEU A 65 2.75 -6.51 2.85
N ARG A 66 2.48 -7.75 3.23
CA ARG A 66 3.53 -8.67 3.70
C ARG A 66 3.57 -9.91 2.83
N PHE A 67 4.76 -10.34 2.46
CA PHE A 67 4.95 -11.57 1.71
C PHE A 67 5.43 -12.67 2.64
N SER A 68 4.76 -13.84 2.59
CA SER A 68 5.16 -15.02 3.33
C SER A 68 5.85 -15.99 2.37
N PRO A 69 7.18 -16.20 2.49
CA PRO A 69 7.87 -17.17 1.62
C PRO A 69 7.37 -18.60 1.84
N GLU A 70 7.03 -18.96 3.08
CA GLU A 70 6.56 -20.30 3.39
C GLU A 70 5.26 -20.64 2.69
N LEU A 71 4.36 -19.65 2.59
CA LEU A 71 3.05 -19.84 1.98
C LEU A 71 3.00 -19.33 0.55
N ASN A 72 4.06 -18.63 0.13
CA ASN A 72 4.12 -17.98 -1.18
C ASN A 72 2.90 -17.09 -1.42
N GLN A 73 2.57 -16.28 -0.42
CA GLN A 73 1.37 -15.45 -0.46
C GLN A 73 1.62 -14.06 0.12
N TRP A 74 0.90 -13.09 -0.44
CA TRP A 74 0.82 -11.74 0.10
C TRP A 74 -0.38 -11.61 1.03
N SER A 75 -0.22 -10.85 2.10
CA SER A 75 -1.33 -10.48 2.98
C SER A 75 -1.43 -8.96 3.05
N LEU A 76 -2.66 -8.47 3.23
CA LEU A 76 -2.94 -7.04 3.29
C LEU A 76 -3.31 -6.66 4.71
N HIS A 77 -2.75 -5.54 5.16
CA HIS A 77 -2.97 -5.04 6.51
C HIS A 77 -3.36 -3.56 6.46
N HIS A 78 -4.24 -3.15 7.36
CA HIS A 78 -4.63 -1.77 7.53
C HIS A 78 -4.22 -1.29 8.92
N GLN A 79 -4.08 0.02 9.06
CA GLN A 79 -3.72 0.60 10.34
C GLN A 79 -4.94 0.68 11.26
N ASN A 80 -4.75 0.24 12.51
CA ASN A 80 -5.77 0.34 13.55
C ASN A 80 -5.09 0.95 14.78
N GLY A 81 -5.22 2.28 14.93
CA GLY A 81 -4.46 3.00 15.93
C GLY A 81 -2.95 2.93 15.63
N SER A 82 -2.17 2.43 16.59
CA SER A 82 -0.73 2.28 16.40
C SER A 82 -0.32 0.90 15.86
N HIS A 83 -1.30 0.06 15.54
CA HIS A 83 -1.04 -1.31 15.09
C HIS A 83 -1.47 -1.54 13.66
N TRP A 84 -0.81 -2.50 12.99
CA TRP A 84 -1.24 -3.01 11.70
C TRP A 84 -2.07 -4.27 11.95
N GLN A 85 -3.25 -4.30 11.36
CA GLN A 85 -4.20 -5.40 11.53
C GLN A 85 -4.50 -6.05 10.18
N LEU A 86 -4.57 -7.38 10.16
CA LEU A 86 -4.89 -8.12 8.95
C LEU A 86 -6.26 -7.72 8.42
N TYR A 87 -6.32 -7.47 7.11
CA TYR A 87 -7.56 -7.10 6.43
C TYR A 87 -8.24 -8.37 5.96
N PHE A 88 -9.35 -8.73 6.60
CA PHE A 88 -10.00 -10.02 6.35
C PHE A 88 -10.80 -10.08 5.05
N ASN A 89 -11.21 -8.95 4.50
CA ASN A 89 -12.04 -8.92 3.29
C ASN A 89 -11.25 -9.22 2.02
N ALA A 90 -9.93 -9.22 2.09
CA ALA A 90 -9.07 -9.66 1.00
C ALA A 90 -8.04 -10.59 1.60
N GLY A 91 -8.30 -11.89 1.53
CA GLY A 91 -7.45 -12.90 2.15
C GLY A 91 -6.11 -13.02 1.49
N PRO A 92 -5.16 -13.71 2.12
CA PRO A 92 -3.85 -13.89 1.51
C PRO A 92 -3.95 -14.50 0.12
N THR A 93 -3.10 -14.04 -0.80
CA THR A 93 -3.15 -14.46 -2.19
C THR A 93 -1.76 -14.39 -2.84
N LEU A 94 -1.52 -15.23 -3.83
CA LEU A 94 -0.33 -15.15 -4.68
C LEU A 94 -0.34 -13.87 -5.53
N GLU A 95 -1.51 -13.34 -5.81
CA GLU A 95 -1.68 -12.25 -6.77
C GLU A 95 -1.77 -10.91 -6.05
N LEU A 96 -0.66 -10.17 -6.07
CA LEU A 96 -0.58 -8.85 -5.46
C LEU A 96 -1.67 -7.92 -6.01
N ASP A 97 -2.01 -8.03 -7.29
CA ASP A 97 -3.02 -7.18 -7.92
C ASP A 97 -4.37 -7.26 -7.22
N LYS A 98 -4.75 -8.43 -6.72
CA LYS A 98 -6.02 -8.57 -6.01
C LYS A 98 -6.06 -7.72 -4.75
N LEU A 99 -4.94 -7.63 -4.06
CA LEU A 99 -4.84 -6.80 -2.86
C LEU A 99 -4.84 -5.32 -3.20
N LEU A 100 -4.17 -4.94 -4.29
CA LEU A 100 -4.16 -3.56 -4.75
C LEU A 100 -5.56 -3.10 -5.19
N ILE A 101 -6.32 -3.99 -5.83
CA ILE A 101 -7.72 -3.71 -6.18
C ILE A 101 -8.55 -3.52 -4.90
N ALA A 102 -8.33 -4.35 -3.89
CA ALA A 102 -9.05 -4.22 -2.62
C ALA A 102 -8.77 -2.85 -1.97
N ILE A 103 -7.53 -2.38 -2.04
CA ILE A 103 -7.18 -1.05 -1.54
C ILE A 103 -7.91 0.04 -2.34
N SER A 104 -7.94 -0.09 -3.66
CA SER A 104 -8.61 0.89 -4.52
C SER A 104 -10.10 0.97 -4.23
N GLN A 105 -10.75 -0.15 -4.03
CA GLN A 105 -12.18 -0.21 -3.76
C GLN A 105 -12.52 0.26 -2.35
N ASP A 106 -11.71 -0.11 -1.38
CA ASP A 106 -11.79 0.31 0.03
C ASP A 106 -13.23 0.39 0.56
N PRO A 107 -14.00 -0.71 0.50
CA PRO A 107 -15.42 -0.64 0.88
C PRO A 107 -15.65 -0.28 2.35
N LEU A 108 -14.68 -0.57 3.22
CA LEU A 108 -14.76 -0.25 4.65
C LEU A 108 -14.04 1.03 5.02
N ARG A 109 -13.44 1.71 4.03
CA ARG A 109 -12.73 2.98 4.21
C ARG A 109 -11.58 2.89 5.21
N PHE A 110 -10.80 1.82 5.11
CA PHE A 110 -9.63 1.62 5.99
C PHE A 110 -8.33 2.17 5.43
N PHE A 111 -8.25 2.39 4.11
CA PHE A 111 -6.99 2.71 3.46
C PHE A 111 -6.87 4.17 3.04
N TRP A 112 -7.91 4.74 2.48
CA TRP A 112 -7.88 6.12 2.00
C TRP A 112 -8.25 7.10 3.10
N HIS A 113 -7.46 8.18 3.18
CA HIS A 113 -7.74 9.27 4.11
C HIS A 113 -8.47 10.39 3.38
N ASP A 114 -9.46 10.94 4.01
CA ASP A 114 -10.23 12.06 3.47
C ASP A 114 -9.55 13.41 3.69
#